data_f1224fe1778476a008468c83ce5d5238
#
_entry.id   f1224fe1778476a008468c83ce5d5238
#
_cell.length_a   1.000
_cell.length_b   1.000
_cell.length_c   1.000
_cell.angle_alpha   90.00
_cell.angle_beta   90.00
_cell.angle_gamma   90.00
#
_symmetry.space_group_name_H-M   'P 1'
#
loop_
_entity.id
_entity.type
_entity.pdbx_description
1 polymer ?
#
loop_
_entity_poly.entity_id
_entity_poly.type
_entity_poly.pdbx_seq_one_letter_code
_entity_poly.pdbx_strand_id
1 'polypeptide(L)'
;MRAPSFPERGTVKSETKAAAKGGITTLFEMPISNPCMSNAAEFASRKKHFLENTYINFAFIPALGKLTDLNLQNLVNSGAIAFKVFTIAPPPNRKSEFDGLCFTTEEKILKALKHAKKSNLITIFHAEDQLMLDSHKQYENKYKKNDPKVHNATRPILAEASARIGRVAL
;
A
#
# COMPACT_ATOMS: atom_id res chain seq x y z
N MET A 1 -1.29 -4.84 9.09
CA MET A 1 -1.80 -4.08 10.25
C MET A 1 -1.63 -2.60 9.99
N ARG A 2 -2.31 -1.73 10.71
CA ARG A 2 -2.09 -0.29 10.62
C ARG A 2 -1.59 0.28 11.94
N ALA A 3 -0.87 -0.55 12.68
CA ALA A 3 -0.29 -0.19 13.97
C ALA A 3 0.93 0.74 13.78
N PRO A 4 1.21 1.62 14.73
CA PRO A 4 0.42 1.87 15.94
C PRO A 4 -0.81 2.76 15.76
N SER A 5 -1.03 3.35 14.57
CA SER A 5 -1.96 4.46 14.32
C SER A 5 -3.44 4.08 14.49
N PHE A 6 -3.80 2.81 14.31
CA PHE A 6 -5.17 2.32 14.36
C PHE A 6 -5.26 1.05 15.22
N PRO A 7 -5.08 1.15 16.55
CA PRO A 7 -5.03 -0.01 17.44
C PRO A 7 -6.34 -0.81 17.49
N GLU A 8 -7.48 -0.17 17.18
CA GLU A 8 -8.79 -0.82 17.06
C GLU A 8 -8.87 -1.83 15.90
N ARG A 9 -7.92 -1.77 14.96
CA ARG A 9 -7.79 -2.72 13.84
C ARG A 9 -6.78 -3.83 14.09
N GLY A 10 -6.39 -3.98 15.33
CA GLY A 10 -5.35 -4.92 15.76
C GLY A 10 -3.99 -4.27 15.99
N THR A 11 -3.30 -4.75 17.00
CA THR A 11 -1.94 -4.32 17.35
C THR A 11 -0.91 -5.28 16.75
N VAL A 12 0.36 -4.87 16.65
CA VAL A 12 1.44 -5.78 16.25
C VAL A 12 1.44 -7.00 17.13
N LYS A 13 1.27 -6.82 18.44
CA LYS A 13 1.28 -7.91 19.42
C LYS A 13 0.11 -8.89 19.23
N SER A 14 -1.13 -8.40 19.06
CA SER A 14 -2.30 -9.27 18.88
C SER A 14 -2.25 -10.03 17.57
N GLU A 15 -1.95 -9.33 16.47
CA GLU A 15 -1.97 -9.92 15.13
C GLU A 15 -0.82 -10.90 14.88
N THR A 16 0.38 -10.59 15.38
CA THR A 16 1.50 -11.51 15.23
C THR A 16 1.37 -12.73 16.14
N LYS A 17 0.71 -12.59 17.31
CA LYS A 17 0.34 -13.73 18.15
C LYS A 17 -0.68 -14.63 17.46
N ALA A 18 -1.70 -14.05 16.81
CA ALA A 18 -2.69 -14.81 16.04
C ALA A 18 -2.03 -15.51 14.85
N ALA A 19 -1.16 -14.82 14.12
CA ALA A 19 -0.39 -15.37 13.01
C ALA A 19 0.46 -16.57 13.44
N ALA A 20 1.21 -16.43 14.55
CA ALA A 20 2.02 -17.51 15.11
C ALA A 20 1.18 -18.75 15.49
N LYS A 21 -0.01 -18.54 16.08
CA LYS A 21 -0.95 -19.64 16.39
C LYS A 21 -1.49 -20.31 15.12
N GLY A 22 -1.60 -19.58 14.01
CA GLY A 22 -1.97 -20.09 12.69
C GLY A 22 -0.82 -20.72 11.91
N GLY A 23 0.39 -20.84 12.50
CA GLY A 23 1.56 -21.43 11.85
C GLY A 23 2.33 -20.46 10.95
N ILE A 24 2.01 -19.15 10.94
CA ILE A 24 2.74 -18.14 10.18
C ILE A 24 3.98 -17.73 10.96
N THR A 25 5.15 -17.89 10.35
CA THR A 25 6.46 -17.58 10.97
C THR A 25 7.02 -16.23 10.53
N THR A 26 6.54 -15.67 9.43
CA THR A 26 7.05 -14.42 8.84
C THR A 26 5.91 -13.65 8.19
N LEU A 27 5.90 -12.34 8.35
CA LEU A 27 4.95 -11.45 7.67
C LEU A 27 5.66 -10.31 6.95
N PHE A 28 4.99 -9.76 5.93
CA PHE A 28 5.41 -8.55 5.23
C PHE A 28 4.42 -7.42 5.50
N GLU A 29 4.89 -6.36 6.13
CA GLU A 29 4.05 -5.22 6.49
C GLU A 29 4.00 -4.19 5.37
N MET A 30 2.79 -3.80 5.00
CA MET A 30 2.50 -2.80 3.98
C MET A 30 2.59 -1.38 4.52
N PRO A 31 2.76 -0.34 3.66
CA PRO A 31 3.08 1.01 4.11
C PRO A 31 1.89 1.79 4.71
N ILE A 32 0.65 1.34 4.48
CA ILE A 32 -0.56 2.09 4.86
C ILE A 32 -0.65 2.23 6.37
N SER A 33 -0.44 3.44 6.86
CA SER A 33 -0.55 3.85 8.26
C SER A 33 -0.56 5.37 8.35
N ASN A 34 -0.77 5.93 9.50
CA ASN A 34 -0.71 7.37 9.69
C ASN A 34 0.44 7.74 10.65
N PRO A 35 1.51 8.32 10.13
CA PRO A 35 1.79 8.59 8.71
C PRO A 35 2.09 7.34 7.88
N CYS A 36 2.02 7.47 6.54
CA CYS A 36 2.41 6.41 5.61
C CYS A 36 3.93 6.15 5.69
N MET A 37 4.33 4.89 5.66
CA MET A 37 5.74 4.51 5.65
C MET A 37 6.35 4.80 4.25
N SER A 38 6.70 6.04 3.99
CA SER A 38 7.15 6.56 2.69
C SER A 38 8.54 7.23 2.71
N ASN A 39 9.21 7.19 3.86
CA ASN A 39 10.57 7.70 4.05
C ASN A 39 11.28 6.94 5.18
N ALA A 40 12.59 7.18 5.32
CA ALA A 40 13.43 6.46 6.28
C ALA A 40 13.04 6.72 7.75
N ALA A 41 12.56 7.91 8.10
CA ALA A 41 12.15 8.23 9.47
C ALA A 41 10.91 7.41 9.87
N GLU A 42 9.91 7.36 9.01
CA GLU A 42 8.69 6.55 9.21
C GLU A 42 9.02 5.05 9.21
N PHE A 43 9.95 4.63 8.35
CA PHE A 43 10.44 3.25 8.34
C PHE A 43 11.10 2.87 9.67
N ALA A 44 12.00 3.71 10.17
CA ALA A 44 12.70 3.47 11.44
C ALA A 44 11.74 3.44 12.63
N SER A 45 10.79 4.38 12.69
CA SER A 45 9.75 4.42 13.72
C SER A 45 8.91 3.14 13.71
N ARG A 46 8.47 2.70 12.53
CA ARG A 46 7.69 1.48 12.38
C ARG A 46 8.50 0.25 12.76
N LYS A 47 9.76 0.17 12.33
CA LYS A 47 10.68 -0.93 12.65
C LYS A 47 10.90 -1.07 14.16
N LYS A 48 11.12 0.05 14.86
CA LYS A 48 11.25 0.05 16.32
C LYS A 48 9.98 -0.52 16.98
N HIS A 49 8.80 -0.03 16.58
CA HIS A 49 7.53 -0.50 17.11
C HIS A 49 7.32 -2.01 16.90
N PHE A 50 7.70 -2.55 15.74
CA PHE A 50 7.62 -3.98 15.46
C PHE A 50 8.60 -4.79 16.29
N LEU A 51 9.86 -4.36 16.42
CA LEU A 51 10.87 -5.05 17.24
C LEU A 51 10.44 -5.23 18.70
N GLU A 52 9.73 -4.25 19.24
CA GLU A 52 9.26 -4.28 20.63
C GLU A 52 7.99 -5.14 20.82
N ASN A 53 7.24 -5.44 19.75
CA ASN A 53 5.88 -5.98 19.89
C ASN A 53 5.60 -7.26 19.09
N THR A 54 6.51 -7.73 18.24
CA THR A 54 6.26 -8.90 17.38
C THR A 54 6.61 -10.22 18.06
N TYR A 55 5.88 -11.27 17.67
CA TYR A 55 6.17 -12.67 18.04
C TYR A 55 6.76 -13.48 16.88
N ILE A 56 6.81 -12.93 15.67
CA ILE A 56 7.27 -13.63 14.46
C ILE A 56 8.22 -12.73 13.67
N ASN A 57 8.91 -13.31 12.69
CA ASN A 57 9.76 -12.54 11.79
C ASN A 57 8.92 -11.56 10.96
N PHE A 58 9.53 -10.45 10.57
CA PHE A 58 8.87 -9.44 9.74
C PHE A 58 9.83 -8.77 8.77
N ALA A 59 9.28 -8.26 7.68
CA ALA A 59 9.95 -7.34 6.77
C ALA A 59 8.97 -6.26 6.30
N PHE A 60 9.50 -5.19 5.75
CA PHE A 60 8.72 -4.03 5.35
C PHE A 60 8.74 -3.81 3.84
N ILE A 61 7.57 -3.43 3.33
CA ILE A 61 7.33 -2.99 1.97
C ILE A 61 6.85 -1.54 2.03
N PRO A 62 7.77 -0.55 2.04
CA PRO A 62 7.40 0.87 2.09
C PRO A 62 6.72 1.34 0.80
N ALA A 63 6.09 2.50 0.85
CA ALA A 63 5.73 3.28 -0.32
C ALA A 63 7.00 3.87 -0.96
N LEU A 64 6.96 4.18 -2.26
CA LEU A 64 8.10 4.85 -2.93
C LEU A 64 8.38 6.25 -2.38
N GLY A 65 7.36 6.90 -1.81
CA GLY A 65 7.48 8.23 -1.24
C GLY A 65 7.76 9.29 -2.30
N LYS A 66 8.57 10.26 -1.94
CA LYS A 66 9.09 11.25 -2.89
C LYS A 66 10.05 10.55 -3.85
N LEU A 67 9.84 10.74 -5.16
CA LEU A 67 10.68 10.14 -6.20
C LEU A 67 12.03 10.87 -6.34
N THR A 68 12.84 10.81 -5.27
CA THR A 68 14.21 11.32 -5.22
C THR A 68 15.17 10.16 -4.93
N ASP A 69 16.36 10.21 -5.54
CA ASP A 69 17.36 9.15 -5.36
C ASP A 69 17.77 8.99 -3.89
N LEU A 70 17.85 10.11 -3.17
CA LEU A 70 18.15 10.10 -1.74
C LEU A 70 17.08 9.34 -0.93
N ASN A 71 15.79 9.61 -1.17
CA ASN A 71 14.72 8.91 -0.44
C ASN A 71 14.72 7.41 -0.76
N LEU A 72 14.88 7.06 -2.04
CA LEU A 72 14.94 5.66 -2.48
C LEU A 72 16.10 4.92 -1.79
N GLN A 73 17.30 5.50 -1.83
CA GLN A 73 18.49 4.89 -1.23
C GLN A 73 18.35 4.75 0.30
N ASN A 74 17.77 5.75 0.96
CA ASN A 74 17.54 5.69 2.40
C ASN A 74 16.56 4.60 2.79
N LEU A 75 15.49 4.37 2.00
CA LEU A 75 14.54 3.27 2.24
C LEU A 75 15.20 1.90 2.00
N VAL A 76 16.00 1.76 0.94
CA VAL A 76 16.77 0.53 0.68
C VAL A 76 17.73 0.23 1.83
N ASN A 77 18.51 1.22 2.26
CA ASN A 77 19.47 1.09 3.36
C ASN A 77 18.77 0.80 4.71
N SER A 78 17.52 1.23 4.89
CA SER A 78 16.71 0.91 6.08
C SER A 78 16.25 -0.54 6.13
N GLY A 79 16.33 -1.27 4.99
CA GLY A 79 15.97 -2.69 4.88
C GLY A 79 14.63 -2.95 4.18
N ALA A 80 14.21 -2.07 3.26
CA ALA A 80 13.08 -2.35 2.38
C ALA A 80 13.35 -3.60 1.54
N ILE A 81 12.37 -4.50 1.43
CA ILE A 81 12.47 -5.73 0.61
C ILE A 81 11.76 -5.61 -0.75
N ALA A 82 10.85 -4.69 -0.86
CA ALA A 82 10.08 -4.34 -2.06
C ALA A 82 9.48 -2.95 -1.88
N PHE A 83 8.85 -2.40 -2.92
CA PHE A 83 8.08 -1.16 -2.84
C PHE A 83 6.62 -1.40 -3.17
N LYS A 84 5.72 -0.65 -2.53
CA LYS A 84 4.29 -0.66 -2.80
C LYS A 84 3.87 0.57 -3.60
N VAL A 85 3.04 0.35 -4.61
CA VAL A 85 2.44 1.38 -5.46
C VAL A 85 0.94 1.12 -5.59
N PHE A 86 0.13 2.18 -5.52
CA PHE A 86 -1.28 2.20 -5.85
C PHE A 86 -1.50 2.99 -7.12
N THR A 87 -2.35 2.50 -8.00
CA THR A 87 -2.67 3.17 -9.27
C THR A 87 -3.93 4.03 -9.19
N ILE A 88 -4.51 4.11 -8.01
CA ILE A 88 -5.72 4.88 -7.71
C ILE A 88 -5.45 5.98 -6.69
N ALA A 89 -6.33 6.97 -6.65
CA ALA A 89 -6.27 8.06 -5.68
C ALA A 89 -6.52 7.57 -4.26
N PRO A 90 -5.91 8.22 -3.25
CA PRO A 90 -6.22 7.91 -1.86
C PRO A 90 -7.67 8.29 -1.52
N PRO A 91 -8.30 7.59 -0.56
CA PRO A 91 -9.60 8.02 -0.06
C PRO A 91 -9.53 9.47 0.46
N PRO A 92 -10.55 10.31 0.22
CA PRO A 92 -10.50 11.75 0.51
C PRO A 92 -10.05 12.11 1.93
N ASN A 93 -10.54 11.37 2.93
CA ASN A 93 -10.29 11.63 4.35
C ASN A 93 -9.07 10.87 4.91
N ARG A 94 -8.25 10.26 4.04
CA ARG A 94 -7.15 9.37 4.44
C ARG A 94 -5.85 9.64 3.70
N LYS A 95 -5.67 10.86 3.20
CA LYS A 95 -4.51 11.22 2.37
C LYS A 95 -3.17 10.95 3.06
N SER A 96 -3.06 11.25 4.36
CA SER A 96 -1.83 11.01 5.14
C SER A 96 -1.45 9.54 5.24
N GLU A 97 -2.43 8.63 5.21
CA GLU A 97 -2.18 7.18 5.24
C GLU A 97 -1.60 6.64 3.91
N PHE A 98 -1.72 7.43 2.82
CA PHE A 98 -1.33 7.05 1.47
C PHE A 98 -0.27 7.98 0.86
N ASP A 99 0.36 8.82 1.67
CA ASP A 99 1.37 9.76 1.17
C ASP A 99 2.53 9.01 0.50
N GLY A 100 2.86 9.44 -0.72
CA GLY A 100 3.91 8.80 -1.53
C GLY A 100 3.59 7.39 -2.05
N LEU A 101 2.33 6.94 -1.94
CA LEU A 101 1.88 5.60 -2.34
C LEU A 101 1.10 5.58 -3.66
N CYS A 102 0.37 6.66 -3.99
CA CYS A 102 -0.60 6.71 -5.08
C CYS A 102 -0.06 7.43 -6.33
N PHE A 103 -0.12 6.75 -7.47
CA PHE A 103 0.29 7.23 -8.79
C PHE A 103 -0.83 6.94 -9.79
N THR A 104 -1.65 7.96 -10.13
CA THR A 104 -2.96 7.77 -10.77
C THR A 104 -2.99 7.96 -12.28
N THR A 105 -1.89 8.40 -12.88
CA THR A 105 -1.76 8.56 -14.34
C THR A 105 -0.66 7.68 -14.88
N GLU A 106 -0.75 7.26 -16.15
CA GLU A 106 0.26 6.43 -16.81
C GLU A 106 1.67 7.06 -16.72
N GLU A 107 1.75 8.38 -16.93
CA GLU A 107 3.02 9.11 -16.81
C GLU A 107 3.63 8.98 -15.40
N LYS A 108 2.81 9.20 -14.36
CA LYS A 108 3.25 9.08 -12.96
C LYS A 108 3.64 7.66 -12.60
N ILE A 109 2.89 6.67 -13.08
CA ILE A 109 3.18 5.25 -12.88
C ILE A 109 4.50 4.89 -13.55
N LEU A 110 4.70 5.28 -14.81
CA LEU A 110 5.94 5.03 -15.53
C LEU A 110 7.14 5.70 -14.84
N LYS A 111 6.97 6.94 -14.37
CA LYS A 111 8.00 7.65 -13.59
C LYS A 111 8.33 6.91 -12.30
N ALA A 112 7.32 6.44 -11.58
CA ALA A 112 7.50 5.66 -10.35
C ALA A 112 8.23 4.34 -10.62
N LEU A 113 7.87 3.61 -11.69
CA LEU A 113 8.52 2.36 -12.08
C LEU A 113 9.98 2.56 -12.47
N LYS A 114 10.28 3.56 -13.32
CA LYS A 114 11.66 3.92 -13.69
C LYS A 114 12.49 4.29 -12.47
N HIS A 115 11.87 4.96 -11.50
CA HIS A 115 12.53 5.31 -10.25
C HIS A 115 12.78 4.07 -9.37
N ALA A 116 11.76 3.23 -9.16
CA ALA A 116 11.87 2.01 -8.37
C ALA A 116 12.92 1.03 -8.95
N LYS A 117 13.05 0.94 -10.27
CA LYS A 117 14.03 0.11 -10.95
C LYS A 117 15.46 0.38 -10.48
N LYS A 118 15.79 1.60 -10.08
CA LYS A 118 17.12 1.97 -9.56
C LYS A 118 17.49 1.25 -8.27
N SER A 119 16.50 0.76 -7.52
CA SER A 119 16.70 0.03 -6.26
C SER A 119 17.04 -1.46 -6.47
N ASN A 120 16.78 -2.00 -7.65
CA ASN A 120 16.81 -3.43 -7.94
C ASN A 120 15.86 -4.27 -7.06
N LEU A 121 14.82 -3.64 -6.46
CA LEU A 121 13.81 -4.32 -5.67
C LEU A 121 12.50 -4.48 -6.44
N ILE A 122 11.70 -5.47 -6.03
CA ILE A 122 10.38 -5.73 -6.60
C ILE A 122 9.42 -4.57 -6.30
N THR A 123 8.55 -4.24 -7.24
CA THR A 123 7.44 -3.31 -7.03
C THR A 123 6.12 -4.07 -7.04
N ILE A 124 5.34 -3.92 -5.97
CA ILE A 124 4.05 -4.57 -5.76
C ILE A 124 2.95 -3.55 -6.01
N PHE A 125 2.00 -3.88 -6.87
CA PHE A 125 0.90 -3.01 -7.25
C PHE A 125 -0.41 -3.34 -6.54
N HIS A 126 -1.17 -2.30 -6.19
CA HIS A 126 -2.62 -2.34 -6.11
C HIS A 126 -3.12 -1.70 -7.40
N ALA A 127 -3.57 -2.53 -8.33
CA ALA A 127 -3.83 -2.15 -9.70
C ALA A 127 -5.34 -2.08 -9.97
N GLU A 128 -5.87 -0.87 -10.04
CA GLU A 128 -7.22 -0.56 -10.52
C GLU A 128 -7.14 0.65 -11.47
N ASP A 129 -8.04 0.73 -12.42
CA ASP A 129 -8.15 1.86 -13.35
C ASP A 129 -8.94 3.00 -12.71
N GLN A 130 -8.28 4.14 -12.48
CA GLN A 130 -8.88 5.28 -11.82
C GLN A 130 -10.06 5.86 -12.59
N LEU A 131 -9.97 5.96 -13.92
CA LEU A 131 -11.05 6.53 -14.75
C LEU A 131 -12.28 5.63 -14.71
N MET A 132 -12.08 4.32 -14.73
CA MET A 132 -13.17 3.36 -14.60
C MET A 132 -13.83 3.44 -13.23
N LEU A 133 -13.05 3.55 -12.14
CA LEU A 133 -13.60 3.76 -10.81
C LEU A 133 -14.40 5.07 -10.72
N ASP A 134 -13.88 6.14 -11.30
CA ASP A 134 -14.57 7.44 -11.28
C ASP A 134 -15.91 7.39 -12.05
N SER A 135 -15.96 6.70 -13.18
CA SER A 135 -17.20 6.52 -13.95
C SER A 135 -18.23 5.66 -13.21
N HIS A 136 -17.78 4.73 -12.36
CA HIS A 136 -18.65 3.83 -11.59
C HIS A 136 -19.12 4.42 -10.25
N LYS A 137 -18.60 5.56 -9.81
CA LYS A 137 -19.09 6.26 -8.60
C LYS A 137 -20.59 6.56 -8.65
N GLN A 138 -21.16 6.78 -9.83
CA GLN A 138 -22.60 6.99 -10.01
C GLN A 138 -23.46 5.84 -9.46
N TYR A 139 -22.90 4.64 -9.31
CA TYR A 139 -23.61 3.48 -8.78
C TYR A 139 -23.56 3.35 -7.25
N GLU A 140 -22.88 4.28 -6.55
CA GLU A 140 -22.73 4.25 -5.09
C GLU A 140 -24.10 4.25 -4.38
N ASN A 141 -25.06 5.00 -4.92
CA ASN A 141 -26.40 5.12 -4.37
C ASN A 141 -27.40 4.09 -4.90
N LYS A 142 -26.96 3.15 -5.76
CA LYS A 142 -27.85 2.14 -6.35
C LYS A 142 -28.36 1.11 -5.32
N TYR A 143 -27.61 0.92 -4.24
CA TYR A 143 -27.92 -0.03 -3.18
C TYR A 143 -27.94 0.68 -1.82
N LYS A 144 -28.49 0.00 -0.80
CA LYS A 144 -28.46 0.53 0.58
C LYS A 144 -26.98 0.74 1.02
N LYS A 145 -26.76 1.82 1.77
CA LYS A 145 -25.46 2.05 2.41
C LYS A 145 -25.08 0.81 3.23
N ASN A 146 -23.91 0.28 3.09
CA ASN A 146 -23.42 -0.96 3.70
C ASN A 146 -23.87 -2.28 3.00
N ASP A 147 -24.58 -2.24 1.88
CA ASP A 147 -24.78 -3.45 1.07
C ASP A 147 -23.45 -3.82 0.37
N PRO A 148 -22.94 -5.05 0.50
CA PRO A 148 -21.71 -5.47 -0.19
C PRO A 148 -21.76 -5.29 -1.71
N LYS A 149 -22.96 -5.28 -2.31
CA LYS A 149 -23.16 -5.01 -3.74
C LYS A 149 -22.68 -3.63 -4.19
N VAL A 150 -22.66 -2.65 -3.26
CA VAL A 150 -22.10 -1.31 -3.54
C VAL A 150 -20.64 -1.43 -3.98
N HIS A 151 -19.85 -2.23 -3.27
CA HIS A 151 -18.45 -2.45 -3.61
C HIS A 151 -18.29 -2.99 -5.04
N ASN A 152 -19.05 -4.02 -5.40
CA ASN A 152 -18.96 -4.61 -6.74
C ASN A 152 -19.46 -3.68 -7.85
N ALA A 153 -20.47 -2.85 -7.55
CA ALA A 153 -21.00 -1.88 -8.50
C ALA A 153 -20.04 -0.71 -8.76
N THR A 154 -19.36 -0.25 -7.72
CA THR A 154 -18.41 0.88 -7.80
C THR A 154 -16.98 0.47 -8.17
N ARG A 155 -16.65 -0.83 -8.04
CA ARG A 155 -15.34 -1.42 -8.36
C ARG A 155 -15.52 -2.67 -9.23
N PRO A 156 -15.83 -2.46 -10.53
CA PRO A 156 -16.00 -3.58 -11.44
C PRO A 156 -14.68 -4.31 -11.65
N ILE A 157 -14.76 -5.63 -11.84
CA ILE A 157 -13.58 -6.47 -12.09
C ILE A 157 -12.76 -5.99 -13.29
N LEU A 158 -13.40 -5.32 -14.25
CA LEU A 158 -12.74 -4.74 -15.41
C LEU A 158 -11.76 -3.62 -15.04
N ALA A 159 -11.99 -2.91 -13.92
CA ALA A 159 -11.06 -1.88 -13.46
C ALA A 159 -9.69 -2.48 -13.07
N GLU A 160 -9.71 -3.67 -12.46
CA GLU A 160 -8.49 -4.40 -12.14
C GLU A 160 -7.86 -5.02 -13.40
N ALA A 161 -8.67 -5.64 -14.25
CA ALA A 161 -8.19 -6.25 -15.50
C ALA A 161 -7.54 -5.22 -16.45
N SER A 162 -8.19 -4.07 -16.66
CA SER A 162 -7.67 -2.97 -17.47
C SER A 162 -6.33 -2.46 -16.93
N ALA A 163 -6.26 -2.23 -15.63
CA ALA A 163 -5.04 -1.75 -14.99
C ALA A 163 -3.87 -2.74 -15.08
N ARG A 164 -4.14 -4.04 -15.10
CA ARG A 164 -3.11 -5.08 -15.28
C ARG A 164 -2.61 -5.16 -16.69
N ILE A 165 -3.50 -5.19 -17.69
CA ILE A 165 -3.17 -5.32 -19.11
C ILE A 165 -2.32 -4.11 -19.58
N GLY A 166 -2.74 -2.89 -19.25
CA GLY A 166 -2.00 -1.69 -19.62
C GLY A 166 -0.58 -1.58 -19.03
N ARG A 167 -0.26 -2.37 -18.00
CA ARG A 167 1.04 -2.30 -17.31
C ARG A 167 1.99 -3.45 -17.61
N VAL A 168 1.52 -4.53 -18.18
CA VAL A 168 2.37 -5.60 -18.72
C VAL A 168 3.03 -5.15 -20.04
N ALA A 169 2.46 -4.15 -20.70
CA ALA A 169 2.97 -3.57 -21.94
C ALA A 169 3.99 -2.42 -21.76
N LEU A 170 4.30 -2.02 -20.50
CA LEU A 170 5.29 -1.00 -20.15
C LEU A 170 6.62 -1.62 -19.69
#